data_c90fba41b812efabde67dd942615a0dd
#
_entry.id   c90fba41b812efabde67dd942615a0dd
#
_cell.length_a   1.000
_cell.length_b   1.000
_cell.length_c   1.000
_cell.angle_alpha   90.00
_cell.angle_beta   90.00
_cell.angle_gamma   90.00
#
_symmetry.space_group_name_H-M   'P 1'
#
loop_
_entity.id
_entity.type
_entity.pdbx_description
1 polymer ?
#
loop_
_entity_poly.entity_id
_entity_poly.type
_entity_poly.pdbx_seq_one_letter_code
_entity_poly.pdbx_strand_id
1 'polypeptide(L)'
;TFSRRIAALLLVVTVGITALAPAASAANIQLPSLPKDQCVVDDAGVLSDSTTSELKTLNAQLSSSCDGAQIGVLTVDYTGNATTEDYATEAFNTWGIGSSDKNNGVLILLVMQSDQYADGDYYLTYGDGFRSTMLADQASSLVQTMEDDFAAKKYDAAVLTCATNVANTIAEVYGVTLSGGTIYSDGSDTQTTRPSV
;
A
#
# COMPACT_ATOMS: atom_id res chain seq x y z
N THR A 1 56.31 32.01 -57.82
CA THR A 1 54.85 32.14 -57.54
C THR A 1 54.51 31.33 -56.28
N PHE A 2 54.38 32.06 -55.19
CA PHE A 2 54.07 31.50 -53.88
C PHE A 2 52.57 31.45 -53.66
N SER A 3 51.98 30.27 -53.54
CA SER A 3 50.58 30.06 -53.12
C SER A 3 50.52 30.05 -51.61
N ARG A 4 49.91 31.08 -51.01
CA ARG A 4 49.58 31.12 -49.58
C ARG A 4 48.24 30.42 -49.35
N ARG A 5 48.28 29.25 -48.68
CA ARG A 5 47.09 28.56 -48.20
C ARG A 5 46.68 29.19 -46.84
N ILE A 6 45.59 29.91 -46.82
CA ILE A 6 44.95 30.42 -45.57
C ILE A 6 44.11 29.25 -45.05
N ALA A 7 44.52 28.69 -43.93
CA ALA A 7 43.70 27.71 -43.16
C ALA A 7 42.75 28.53 -42.29
N ALA A 8 41.45 28.48 -42.60
CA ALA A 8 40.40 29.05 -41.77
C ALA A 8 40.11 28.05 -40.62
N LEU A 9 40.47 28.47 -39.40
CA LEU A 9 40.15 27.74 -38.17
C LEU A 9 38.69 28.04 -37.80
N LEU A 10 37.82 27.07 -38.02
CA LEU A 10 36.40 27.14 -37.61
C LEU A 10 36.32 26.75 -36.12
N LEU A 11 36.17 27.74 -35.26
CA LEU A 11 35.92 27.58 -33.83
C LEU A 11 34.46 27.24 -33.64
N VAL A 12 34.14 25.96 -33.47
CA VAL A 12 32.77 25.52 -33.07
C VAL A 12 32.62 25.71 -31.57
N VAL A 13 31.93 26.79 -31.19
CA VAL A 13 31.50 27.01 -29.81
C VAL A 13 30.25 26.15 -29.57
N THR A 14 30.40 24.97 -28.99
CA THR A 14 29.29 24.18 -28.48
C THR A 14 28.82 24.80 -27.17
N VAL A 15 27.73 25.55 -27.23
CA VAL A 15 26.99 26.00 -26.03
C VAL A 15 26.29 24.78 -25.47
N GLY A 16 26.89 24.18 -24.45
CA GLY A 16 26.26 23.12 -23.66
C GLY A 16 25.11 23.72 -22.86
N ILE A 17 23.89 23.48 -23.31
CA ILE A 17 22.70 23.76 -22.49
C ILE A 17 22.66 22.66 -21.45
N THR A 18 23.20 22.93 -20.25
CA THR A 18 22.94 22.12 -19.07
C THR A 18 21.48 22.37 -18.67
N ALA A 19 20.59 21.46 -19.08
CA ALA A 19 19.25 21.41 -18.52
C ALA A 19 19.42 21.11 -17.02
N LEU A 20 19.26 22.14 -16.16
CA LEU A 20 18.98 21.92 -14.74
C LEU A 20 17.62 21.22 -14.70
N ALA A 21 17.62 19.90 -14.55
CA ALA A 21 16.44 19.20 -14.11
C ALA A 21 16.08 19.77 -12.71
N PRO A 22 14.83 20.22 -12.48
CA PRO A 22 14.44 20.58 -11.13
C PRO A 22 14.67 19.35 -10.26
N ALA A 23 15.50 19.48 -9.22
CA ALA A 23 15.56 18.50 -8.18
C ALA A 23 14.15 18.43 -7.60
N ALA A 24 13.45 17.32 -7.84
CA ALA A 24 12.22 17.04 -7.13
C ALA A 24 12.60 17.10 -5.65
N SER A 25 12.05 18.09 -4.94
CA SER A 25 12.23 18.20 -3.50
C SER A 25 11.56 16.95 -2.93
N ALA A 26 12.36 15.99 -2.45
CA ALA A 26 11.82 14.86 -1.73
C ALA A 26 10.97 15.43 -0.59
N ALA A 27 9.70 15.12 -0.58
CA ALA A 27 8.82 15.53 0.50
C ALA A 27 9.42 14.97 1.80
N ASN A 28 9.56 15.82 2.83
CA ASN A 28 10.01 15.37 4.13
C ASN A 28 8.83 14.67 4.82
N ILE A 29 8.65 13.37 4.51
CA ILE A 29 7.55 12.57 5.01
C ILE A 29 7.78 12.28 6.49
N GLN A 30 6.86 12.73 7.33
CA GLN A 30 6.85 12.45 8.77
C GLN A 30 5.95 11.24 9.02
N LEU A 31 6.56 10.12 9.37
CA LEU A 31 5.82 8.88 9.66
C LEU A 31 5.59 8.73 11.16
N PRO A 32 4.41 8.24 11.58
CA PRO A 32 4.24 7.79 12.94
C PRO A 32 5.12 6.56 13.21
N SER A 33 5.51 6.37 14.46
CA SER A 33 6.32 5.22 14.85
C SER A 33 5.49 3.95 14.81
N LEU A 34 6.00 2.89 14.17
CA LEU A 34 5.42 1.56 14.31
C LEU A 34 5.79 0.99 15.69
N PRO A 35 4.84 0.75 16.60
CA PRO A 35 5.13 0.11 17.87
C PRO A 35 5.64 -1.31 17.67
N LYS A 36 6.55 -1.75 18.56
CA LYS A 36 7.12 -3.09 18.50
C LYS A 36 6.01 -4.16 18.52
N ASP A 37 6.17 -5.18 17.69
CA ASP A 37 5.26 -6.32 17.57
C ASP A 37 3.82 -5.92 17.17
N GLN A 38 3.67 -4.80 16.48
CA GLN A 38 2.39 -4.35 15.92
C GLN A 38 2.48 -4.22 14.39
N CYS A 39 1.31 -4.32 13.77
CA CYS A 39 1.14 -4.14 12.32
C CYS A 39 0.09 -3.06 11.99
N VAL A 40 -0.57 -2.50 13.02
CA VAL A 40 -1.60 -1.48 12.88
C VAL A 40 -1.17 -0.22 13.61
N VAL A 41 -1.17 0.90 12.90
CA VAL A 41 -0.96 2.25 13.43
C VAL A 41 -2.16 3.09 13.04
N ASP A 42 -3.01 3.37 14.00
CA ASP A 42 -4.19 4.20 13.83
C ASP A 42 -3.91 5.62 14.35
N ASP A 43 -3.13 6.39 13.58
CA ASP A 43 -2.74 7.76 13.94
C ASP A 43 -3.92 8.74 13.80
N ALA A 44 -4.84 8.47 12.88
CA ALA A 44 -6.07 9.25 12.72
C ALA A 44 -7.14 8.92 13.77
N GLY A 45 -6.99 7.84 14.55
CA GLY A 45 -7.93 7.45 15.60
C GLY A 45 -9.31 7.06 15.08
N VAL A 46 -9.37 6.41 13.93
CA VAL A 46 -10.63 6.06 13.23
C VAL A 46 -10.99 4.58 13.29
N LEU A 47 -10.09 3.74 13.85
CA LEU A 47 -10.30 2.30 13.97
C LEU A 47 -10.68 1.91 15.40
N SER A 48 -11.57 0.96 15.53
CA SER A 48 -11.95 0.39 16.82
C SER A 48 -10.92 -0.62 17.35
N ASP A 49 -10.92 -0.86 18.66
CA ASP A 49 -10.12 -1.91 19.30
C ASP A 49 -10.46 -3.31 18.73
N SER A 50 -11.73 -3.54 18.35
CA SER A 50 -12.18 -4.78 17.72
C SER A 50 -11.47 -4.99 16.38
N THR A 51 -11.49 -3.98 15.51
CA THR A 51 -10.81 -4.01 14.22
C THR A 51 -9.32 -4.28 14.36
N THR A 52 -8.66 -3.56 15.28
CA THR A 52 -7.24 -3.79 15.57
C THR A 52 -6.99 -5.23 16.04
N SER A 53 -7.86 -5.81 16.85
CA SER A 53 -7.74 -7.19 17.34
C SER A 53 -7.96 -8.21 16.22
N GLU A 54 -8.91 -7.97 15.33
CA GLU A 54 -9.16 -8.82 14.15
C GLU A 54 -7.98 -8.82 13.18
N LEU A 55 -7.40 -7.64 12.90
CA LEU A 55 -6.20 -7.51 12.08
C LEU A 55 -5.00 -8.24 12.68
N LYS A 56 -4.81 -8.20 14.01
CA LYS A 56 -3.76 -8.98 14.71
C LYS A 56 -3.98 -10.48 14.54
N THR A 57 -5.22 -10.95 14.67
CA THR A 57 -5.57 -12.36 14.49
C THR A 57 -5.29 -12.81 13.06
N LEU A 58 -5.68 -12.01 12.08
CA LEU A 58 -5.42 -12.27 10.67
C LEU A 58 -3.92 -12.35 10.37
N ASN A 59 -3.13 -11.42 10.90
CA ASN A 59 -1.68 -11.44 10.76
C ASN A 59 -1.01 -12.65 11.43
N ALA A 60 -1.52 -13.11 12.56
CA ALA A 60 -1.02 -14.33 13.22
C ALA A 60 -1.20 -15.57 12.33
N GLN A 61 -2.33 -15.65 11.62
CA GLN A 61 -2.58 -16.73 10.66
C GLN A 61 -1.66 -16.63 9.44
N LEU A 62 -1.53 -15.44 8.85
CA LEU A 62 -0.63 -15.20 7.72
C LEU A 62 0.82 -15.53 8.07
N SER A 63 1.28 -15.03 9.22
CA SER A 63 2.65 -15.28 9.68
C SER A 63 2.95 -16.77 9.86
N SER A 64 1.99 -17.54 10.36
CA SER A 64 2.18 -18.99 10.61
C SER A 64 2.03 -19.86 9.36
N SER A 65 1.19 -19.44 8.40
CA SER A 65 0.81 -20.27 7.26
C SER A 65 1.40 -19.81 5.92
N CYS A 66 1.90 -18.57 5.85
CA CYS A 66 2.36 -17.92 4.63
C CYS A 66 3.79 -17.34 4.78
N ASP A 67 4.71 -18.13 5.35
CA ASP A 67 6.13 -17.80 5.47
C ASP A 67 6.42 -16.43 6.11
N GLY A 68 5.67 -16.04 7.13
CA GLY A 68 5.84 -14.75 7.79
C GLY A 68 5.22 -13.56 7.06
N ALA A 69 4.31 -13.80 6.11
CA ALA A 69 3.57 -12.73 5.45
C ALA A 69 2.79 -11.89 6.45
N GLN A 70 2.69 -10.59 6.18
CA GLN A 70 2.07 -9.64 7.08
C GLN A 70 1.34 -8.53 6.32
N ILE A 71 0.20 -8.10 6.86
CA ILE A 71 -0.53 -6.92 6.41
C ILE A 71 -0.36 -5.82 7.45
N GLY A 72 0.27 -4.71 7.07
CA GLY A 72 0.30 -3.48 7.84
C GLY A 72 -0.93 -2.63 7.53
N VAL A 73 -1.42 -1.91 8.52
CA VAL A 73 -2.48 -0.90 8.35
C VAL A 73 -2.02 0.40 8.98
N LEU A 74 -2.11 1.48 8.21
CA LEU A 74 -1.81 2.83 8.67
C LEU A 74 -2.99 3.74 8.36
N THR A 75 -3.45 4.47 9.36
CA THR A 75 -4.37 5.60 9.15
C THR A 75 -3.68 6.89 9.55
N VAL A 76 -3.85 7.95 8.78
CA VAL A 76 -3.31 9.28 9.06
C VAL A 76 -4.32 10.38 8.71
N ASP A 77 -4.29 11.47 9.46
CA ASP A 77 -5.14 12.62 9.14
C ASP A 77 -4.72 13.31 7.85
N TYR A 78 -3.41 13.43 7.63
CA TYR A 78 -2.87 14.20 6.52
C TYR A 78 -1.44 13.76 6.15
N THR A 79 -1.15 13.72 4.85
CA THR A 79 0.17 13.28 4.31
C THR A 79 1.16 14.43 4.09
N GLY A 80 0.80 15.67 4.42
CA GLY A 80 1.60 16.83 4.04
C GLY A 80 1.63 17.03 2.53
N ASN A 81 2.81 17.31 1.98
CA ASN A 81 3.00 17.50 0.54
C ASN A 81 3.25 16.19 -0.22
N ALA A 82 3.25 15.05 0.46
CA ALA A 82 3.44 13.76 -0.16
C ALA A 82 2.15 13.28 -0.84
N THR A 83 2.29 12.58 -1.97
CA THR A 83 1.18 11.82 -2.52
C THR A 83 0.86 10.64 -1.59
N THR A 84 -0.36 10.13 -1.67
CA THR A 84 -0.75 8.93 -0.89
C THR A 84 0.16 7.74 -1.21
N GLU A 85 0.55 7.58 -2.48
CA GLU A 85 1.49 6.55 -2.94
C GLU A 85 2.88 6.71 -2.32
N ASP A 86 3.46 7.92 -2.39
CA ASP A 86 4.79 8.18 -1.81
C ASP A 86 4.80 7.95 -0.31
N TYR A 87 3.74 8.39 0.39
CA TYR A 87 3.59 8.19 1.83
C TYR A 87 3.49 6.71 2.21
N ALA A 88 2.67 5.94 1.48
CA ALA A 88 2.54 4.50 1.69
C ALA A 88 3.85 3.76 1.44
N THR A 89 4.56 4.13 0.35
CA THR A 89 5.83 3.51 -0.02
C THR A 89 6.91 3.79 1.03
N GLU A 90 7.01 5.02 1.52
CA GLU A 90 7.96 5.38 2.57
C GLU A 90 7.66 4.67 3.88
N ALA A 91 6.37 4.59 4.29
CA ALA A 91 5.96 3.86 5.47
C ALA A 91 6.28 2.36 5.36
N PHE A 92 5.96 1.74 4.22
CA PHE A 92 6.24 0.34 3.95
C PHE A 92 7.74 0.02 4.07
N ASN A 93 8.58 0.83 3.43
CA ASN A 93 10.04 0.64 3.44
C ASN A 93 10.65 0.87 4.82
N THR A 94 10.17 1.90 5.54
CA THR A 94 10.68 2.25 6.87
C THR A 94 10.30 1.20 7.92
N TRP A 95 9.09 0.66 7.84
CA TRP A 95 8.57 -0.27 8.84
C TRP A 95 8.98 -1.73 8.61
N GLY A 96 9.36 -2.10 7.38
CA GLY A 96 9.81 -3.46 7.06
C GLY A 96 8.74 -4.51 7.29
N ILE A 97 7.54 -4.28 6.76
CA ILE A 97 6.37 -5.16 6.94
C ILE A 97 6.60 -6.50 6.23
N GLY A 98 6.27 -7.60 6.92
CA GLY A 98 6.45 -8.96 6.41
C GLY A 98 7.81 -9.55 6.75
N SER A 99 8.12 -10.72 6.20
CA SER A 99 9.43 -11.37 6.34
C SER A 99 10.48 -10.66 5.49
N SER A 100 11.61 -10.28 6.09
CA SER A 100 12.74 -9.66 5.38
C SER A 100 13.33 -10.55 4.27
N ASP A 101 13.28 -11.87 4.46
CA ASP A 101 13.83 -12.84 3.50
C ASP A 101 12.89 -13.07 2.31
N LYS A 102 11.60 -12.86 2.52
CA LYS A 102 10.55 -13.11 1.51
C LYS A 102 10.03 -11.83 0.87
N ASN A 103 10.21 -10.67 1.51
CA ASN A 103 9.62 -9.39 1.11
C ASN A 103 8.11 -9.52 0.82
N ASN A 104 7.40 -10.23 1.70
CA ASN A 104 6.01 -10.62 1.53
C ASN A 104 5.05 -9.84 2.44
N GLY A 105 5.35 -8.57 2.66
CA GLY A 105 4.45 -7.64 3.34
C GLY A 105 3.48 -6.95 2.38
N VAL A 106 2.38 -6.47 2.94
CA VAL A 106 1.42 -5.56 2.29
C VAL A 106 1.13 -4.43 3.28
N LEU A 107 1.03 -3.20 2.81
CA LEU A 107 0.56 -2.05 3.60
C LEU A 107 -0.71 -1.48 2.98
N ILE A 108 -1.72 -1.31 3.82
CA ILE A 108 -2.96 -0.59 3.50
C ILE A 108 -2.89 0.75 4.22
N LEU A 109 -2.92 1.84 3.46
CA LEU A 109 -2.93 3.21 3.97
C LEU A 109 -4.31 3.83 3.77
N LEU A 110 -4.83 4.48 4.80
CA LEU A 110 -5.99 5.37 4.75
C LEU A 110 -5.56 6.78 5.15
N VAL A 111 -5.88 7.75 4.32
CA VAL A 111 -5.59 9.17 4.55
C VAL A 111 -6.93 9.90 4.66
N MET A 112 -7.17 10.60 5.78
CA MET A 112 -8.45 11.27 5.97
C MET A 112 -8.59 12.51 5.12
N GLN A 113 -7.47 13.14 4.79
CA GLN A 113 -7.39 14.30 3.90
C GLN A 113 -6.01 14.38 3.22
N SER A 114 -5.94 14.75 1.95
CA SER A 114 -4.70 15.07 1.25
C SER A 114 -4.83 16.37 0.46
N ASP A 115 -3.71 16.91 -0.04
CA ASP A 115 -3.73 18.11 -0.92
C ASP A 115 -4.48 17.85 -2.23
N GLN A 116 -4.52 16.59 -2.68
CA GLN A 116 -5.21 16.19 -3.90
C GLN A 116 -6.68 15.87 -3.66
N TYR A 117 -7.02 15.32 -2.48
CA TYR A 117 -8.36 14.80 -2.16
C TYR A 117 -8.81 15.29 -0.78
N ALA A 118 -9.73 16.26 -0.77
CA ALA A 118 -10.25 16.86 0.46
C ALA A 118 -11.12 15.90 1.29
N ASP A 119 -11.66 14.87 0.67
CA ASP A 119 -12.51 13.80 1.24
C ASP A 119 -11.72 12.54 1.60
N GLY A 120 -10.38 12.61 1.46
CA GLY A 120 -9.48 11.52 1.80
C GLY A 120 -9.06 10.69 0.60
N ASP A 121 -8.20 9.71 0.87
CA ASP A 121 -7.65 8.79 -0.12
C ASP A 121 -7.16 7.51 0.56
N TYR A 122 -6.90 6.48 -0.21
CA TYR A 122 -6.34 5.23 0.30
C TYR A 122 -5.39 4.60 -0.73
N TYR A 123 -4.45 3.80 -0.23
CA TYR A 123 -3.47 3.15 -1.08
C TYR A 123 -3.07 1.77 -0.54
N LEU A 124 -2.68 0.88 -1.45
CA LEU A 124 -2.12 -0.42 -1.12
C LEU A 124 -0.77 -0.57 -1.80
N THR A 125 0.26 -0.88 -1.01
CA THR A 125 1.58 -1.24 -1.53
C THR A 125 2.00 -2.60 -0.98
N TYR A 126 2.92 -3.28 -1.69
CA TYR A 126 3.36 -4.63 -1.34
C TYR A 126 4.82 -4.84 -1.67
N GLY A 127 5.44 -5.82 -1.00
CA GLY A 127 6.82 -6.17 -1.18
C GLY A 127 7.11 -6.96 -2.47
N ASP A 128 8.38 -6.98 -2.84
CA ASP A 128 8.86 -7.64 -4.06
C ASP A 128 8.53 -9.14 -4.13
N GLY A 129 8.32 -9.79 -2.99
CA GLY A 129 7.88 -11.19 -2.93
C GLY A 129 6.52 -11.45 -3.60
N PHE A 130 5.71 -10.43 -3.76
CA PHE A 130 4.41 -10.53 -4.43
C PHE A 130 4.39 -9.99 -5.87
N ARG A 131 5.47 -9.38 -6.35
CA ARG A 131 5.52 -8.67 -7.65
C ARG A 131 5.11 -9.51 -8.86
N SER A 132 5.35 -10.81 -8.83
CA SER A 132 5.01 -11.73 -9.93
C SER A 132 3.92 -12.73 -9.53
N THR A 133 3.03 -12.34 -8.66
CA THR A 133 1.94 -13.18 -8.17
C THR A 133 0.59 -12.55 -8.48
N MET A 134 -0.47 -13.32 -8.31
CA MET A 134 -1.85 -12.84 -8.47
C MET A 134 -2.18 -11.64 -7.56
N LEU A 135 -1.48 -11.47 -6.44
CA LEU A 135 -1.68 -10.32 -5.57
C LEU A 135 -1.32 -9.01 -6.29
N ALA A 136 -0.20 -8.97 -7.02
CA ALA A 136 0.16 -7.81 -7.81
C ALA A 136 -0.88 -7.50 -8.89
N ASP A 137 -1.37 -8.54 -9.59
CA ASP A 137 -2.38 -8.40 -10.64
C ASP A 137 -3.72 -7.88 -10.08
N GLN A 138 -4.04 -8.21 -8.84
CA GLN A 138 -5.30 -7.85 -8.18
C GLN A 138 -5.20 -6.63 -7.24
N ALA A 139 -4.01 -6.07 -7.01
CA ALA A 139 -3.79 -5.03 -6.00
C ALA A 139 -4.76 -3.83 -6.13
N SER A 140 -5.00 -3.37 -7.36
CA SER A 140 -5.95 -2.28 -7.62
C SER A 140 -7.39 -2.65 -7.27
N SER A 141 -7.84 -3.86 -7.62
CA SER A 141 -9.19 -4.31 -7.26
C SER A 141 -9.33 -4.57 -5.77
N LEU A 142 -8.29 -5.07 -5.12
CA LEU A 142 -8.28 -5.30 -3.67
C LEU A 142 -8.44 -4.00 -2.89
N VAL A 143 -7.68 -2.97 -3.25
CA VAL A 143 -7.79 -1.68 -2.57
C VAL A 143 -9.14 -0.99 -2.85
N GLN A 144 -9.69 -1.15 -4.04
CA GLN A 144 -11.02 -0.59 -4.39
C GLN A 144 -12.17 -1.21 -3.59
N THR A 145 -11.99 -2.36 -2.96
CA THR A 145 -13.03 -2.93 -2.06
C THR A 145 -13.34 -2.03 -0.85
N MET A 146 -12.51 -1.04 -0.57
CA MET A 146 -12.74 -0.05 0.49
C MET A 146 -13.67 1.09 0.09
N GLU A 147 -13.88 1.35 -1.22
CA GLU A 147 -14.43 2.60 -1.75
C GLU A 147 -15.75 3.01 -1.07
N ASP A 148 -16.75 2.15 -1.10
CA ASP A 148 -18.08 2.47 -0.60
C ASP A 148 -18.10 2.73 0.92
N ASP A 149 -17.41 1.91 1.70
CA ASP A 149 -17.32 2.06 3.16
C ASP A 149 -16.42 3.23 3.55
N PHE A 150 -15.32 3.48 2.81
CA PHE A 150 -14.47 4.64 3.02
C PHE A 150 -15.24 5.94 2.76
N ALA A 151 -15.93 6.05 1.62
CA ALA A 151 -16.78 7.20 1.29
C ALA A 151 -17.91 7.42 2.31
N ALA A 152 -18.43 6.33 2.89
CA ALA A 152 -19.43 6.38 3.96
C ALA A 152 -18.79 6.63 5.35
N LYS A 153 -17.48 6.81 5.45
CA LYS A 153 -16.70 6.96 6.69
C LYS A 153 -16.83 5.79 7.67
N LYS A 154 -17.06 4.60 7.13
CA LYS A 154 -17.08 3.34 7.89
C LYS A 154 -15.70 2.68 7.81
N TYR A 155 -14.71 3.33 8.41
CA TYR A 155 -13.31 2.95 8.24
C TYR A 155 -12.97 1.55 8.75
N ASP A 156 -13.61 1.09 9.83
CA ASP A 156 -13.49 -0.29 10.32
C ASP A 156 -13.88 -1.31 9.24
N ALA A 157 -15.04 -1.12 8.63
CA ALA A 157 -15.54 -2.01 7.58
C ALA A 157 -14.64 -1.96 6.34
N ALA A 158 -14.24 -0.76 5.90
CA ALA A 158 -13.35 -0.56 4.76
C ALA A 158 -12.04 -1.35 4.93
N VAL A 159 -11.37 -1.15 6.07
CA VAL A 159 -10.09 -1.81 6.36
C VAL A 159 -10.25 -3.33 6.47
N LEU A 160 -11.26 -3.81 7.21
CA LEU A 160 -11.46 -5.25 7.40
C LEU A 160 -11.81 -5.96 6.10
N THR A 161 -12.64 -5.36 5.26
CA THR A 161 -12.97 -5.90 3.93
C THR A 161 -11.70 -6.03 3.07
N CYS A 162 -10.93 -4.96 2.95
CA CYS A 162 -9.70 -4.97 2.17
C CYS A 162 -8.67 -5.97 2.74
N ALA A 163 -8.39 -5.90 4.04
CA ALA A 163 -7.40 -6.77 4.67
C ALA A 163 -7.77 -8.25 4.57
N THR A 164 -9.06 -8.60 4.69
CA THR A 164 -9.54 -9.97 4.53
C THR A 164 -9.34 -10.46 3.09
N ASN A 165 -9.69 -9.65 2.11
CA ASN A 165 -9.49 -9.98 0.69
C ASN A 165 -8.01 -10.13 0.36
N VAL A 166 -7.16 -9.23 0.84
CA VAL A 166 -5.70 -9.32 0.70
C VAL A 166 -5.17 -10.60 1.34
N ALA A 167 -5.61 -10.93 2.56
CA ALA A 167 -5.18 -12.13 3.25
C ALA A 167 -5.57 -13.41 2.53
N ASN A 168 -6.78 -13.48 1.98
CA ASN A 168 -7.23 -14.60 1.16
C ASN A 168 -6.38 -14.74 -0.11
N THR A 169 -6.08 -13.62 -0.78
CA THR A 169 -5.20 -13.61 -1.96
C THR A 169 -3.78 -14.07 -1.60
N ILE A 170 -3.24 -13.64 -0.46
CA ILE A 170 -1.95 -14.13 0.04
C ILE A 170 -2.02 -15.65 0.28
N ALA A 171 -3.07 -16.12 0.94
CA ALA A 171 -3.25 -17.54 1.20
C ALA A 171 -3.30 -18.37 -0.10
N GLU A 172 -3.97 -17.88 -1.12
CA GLU A 172 -3.99 -18.51 -2.46
C GLU A 172 -2.60 -18.57 -3.09
N VAL A 173 -1.80 -17.49 -2.98
CA VAL A 173 -0.41 -17.46 -3.46
C VAL A 173 0.43 -18.56 -2.79
N TYR A 174 0.19 -18.82 -1.50
CA TYR A 174 0.89 -19.87 -0.74
C TYR A 174 0.22 -21.22 -0.81
N GLY A 175 -0.92 -21.36 -1.50
CA GLY A 175 -1.65 -22.62 -1.62
C GLY A 175 -2.25 -23.13 -0.31
N VAL A 176 -2.61 -22.22 0.61
CA VAL A 176 -3.18 -22.54 1.92
C VAL A 176 -4.57 -21.93 2.07
N THR A 177 -5.31 -22.39 3.09
CA THR A 177 -6.60 -21.83 3.48
C THR A 177 -6.50 -21.29 4.89
N LEU A 178 -6.92 -20.03 5.09
CA LEU A 178 -6.97 -19.44 6.43
C LEU A 178 -8.20 -19.94 7.19
N SER A 179 -8.02 -20.22 8.48
CA SER A 179 -9.11 -20.67 9.35
C SER A 179 -9.93 -19.49 9.83
N GLY A 180 -11.25 -19.52 9.61
CA GLY A 180 -12.17 -18.49 10.15
C GLY A 180 -12.31 -17.22 9.32
N GLY A 181 -12.06 -17.29 8.02
CA GLY A 181 -12.37 -16.19 7.10
C GLY A 181 -13.87 -15.88 7.16
N THR A 182 -14.24 -14.84 7.94
CA THR A 182 -15.55 -14.22 7.82
C THR A 182 -15.52 -13.51 6.49
N ILE A 183 -16.12 -14.13 5.47
CA ILE A 183 -16.41 -13.44 4.23
C ILE A 183 -17.41 -12.35 4.62
N TYR A 184 -16.98 -11.10 4.69
CA TYR A 184 -17.90 -9.98 4.66
C TYR A 184 -18.48 -9.96 3.23
N SER A 185 -19.53 -10.76 3.01
CA SER A 185 -20.35 -10.63 1.82
C SER A 185 -21.17 -9.38 1.98
N ASP A 186 -21.03 -8.47 1.02
CA ASP A 186 -21.97 -7.39 0.76
C ASP A 186 -23.42 -7.88 1.00
N GLY A 187 -24.17 -7.09 1.78
CA GLY A 187 -25.50 -7.46 2.25
C GLY A 187 -26.54 -7.63 1.16
N SER A 188 -26.48 -8.75 0.44
CA SER A 188 -27.62 -9.27 -0.29
C SER A 188 -28.00 -10.61 0.33
N ASP A 189 -28.97 -10.55 1.24
CA ASP A 189 -29.67 -11.68 1.82
C ASP A 189 -30.14 -12.67 0.74
N THR A 190 -29.55 -13.88 0.76
CA THR A 190 -30.29 -15.03 0.29
C THR A 190 -30.12 -16.15 1.33
N GLN A 191 -31.07 -16.17 2.26
CA GLN A 191 -31.28 -17.30 3.17
C GLN A 191 -31.45 -18.59 2.35
N THR A 192 -30.44 -19.45 2.36
CA THR A 192 -30.64 -20.82 1.94
C THR A 192 -30.87 -21.66 3.18
N THR A 193 -32.13 -21.86 3.50
CA THR A 193 -32.58 -22.84 4.50
C THR A 193 -32.13 -24.24 4.09
N ARG A 194 -31.31 -24.86 4.95
CA ARG A 194 -30.91 -26.26 4.86
C ARG A 194 -32.03 -27.13 5.38
N PRO A 195 -32.55 -28.11 4.65
CA PRO A 195 -33.51 -29.05 5.21
C PRO A 195 -32.80 -30.07 6.11
N SER A 196 -33.33 -30.22 7.32
CA SER A 196 -32.98 -31.30 8.25
C SER A 196 -33.57 -32.64 7.75
N VAL A 197 -32.78 -33.68 7.76
CA VAL A 197 -33.21 -35.08 7.81
C VAL A 197 -32.56 -35.73 9.01
#